data_5eef741f6de750f52f36f05bd37291b3
#
_entry.id   5eef741f6de750f52f36f05bd37291b3
#
_cell.length_a   1.000
_cell.length_b   1.000
_cell.length_c   1.000
_cell.angle_alpha   90.00
_cell.angle_beta   90.00
_cell.angle_gamma   90.00
#
_symmetry.space_group_name_H-M   'P 1'
#
loop_
_entity.id
_entity.type
_entity.pdbx_description
1 polymer ?
#
loop_
_entity_poly.entity_id
_entity_poly.type
_entity_poly.pdbx_seq_one_letter_code
_entity_poly.pdbx_strand_id
1 'polypeptide(L)'
;MNSQNTPVHIKLWHREFWQLAIANLLLSMSVYMLIPVLPTWLMHEENFSLTDAGLSMGVFALGLYLFGPFVSFLVQHYRRNKVCILSIILLVGCHGLLWYIDNLKSEFVEFWMIMLQRFCLGATFGLAQMVLASTLVIDTCESFQRTEANHSASWFGRFALSLGPLTGLLMFTIWDFSIVVMVAMGLAVAALLLIRMVDFPFRAPEDHVRVFSCDRFILNQGNILFFNLLLITTALGICVGLMDTLEEYGMMMTGFLFALLTQRFMFRDAELKSEVVTGLILLVAALLINMTQKTTVAFYISSVFIGMATGIIGTRFLLFFIKLSRHCQRGTSQSSFMLSWETGLALGVGLTYVLEDYLPQLINITALALAVIALLMYNLLTHSWFLRHKNR
;
A
#
# COMPACT_ATOMS: atom_id res chain seq x y z
N MET A 1 -26.84 -15.39 -29.81
CA MET A 1 -26.51 -15.44 -28.38
C MET A 1 -25.19 -16.19 -28.22
N ASN A 2 -24.07 -15.49 -28.25
CA ASN A 2 -22.78 -16.13 -28.00
C ASN A 2 -22.68 -16.32 -26.48
N SER A 3 -22.79 -17.57 -26.03
CA SER A 3 -22.46 -17.97 -24.68
C SER A 3 -21.02 -17.52 -24.42
N GLN A 4 -20.85 -16.66 -23.43
CA GLN A 4 -19.52 -16.24 -22.98
C GLN A 4 -18.83 -17.43 -22.35
N ASN A 5 -18.10 -18.19 -23.13
CA ASN A 5 -17.14 -19.15 -22.64
C ASN A 5 -15.92 -18.39 -22.10
N THR A 6 -16.06 -17.79 -20.91
CA THR A 6 -14.90 -17.48 -20.11
C THR A 6 -14.26 -18.80 -19.71
N PRO A 7 -12.98 -19.05 -20.02
CA PRO A 7 -12.33 -20.28 -19.64
C PRO A 7 -12.43 -20.42 -18.10
N VAL A 8 -13.00 -21.55 -17.65
CA VAL A 8 -13.06 -21.86 -16.21
C VAL A 8 -11.67 -22.24 -15.75
N HIS A 9 -11.00 -21.36 -15.01
CA HIS A 9 -9.69 -21.62 -14.47
C HIS A 9 -9.80 -22.42 -13.17
N ILE A 10 -9.56 -23.73 -13.24
CA ILE A 10 -9.58 -24.63 -12.08
C ILE A 10 -8.46 -24.29 -11.07
N LYS A 11 -7.34 -23.73 -11.54
CA LYS A 11 -6.20 -23.33 -10.71
C LYS A 11 -6.13 -21.83 -10.59
N LEU A 12 -5.90 -21.30 -9.35
CA LEU A 12 -5.75 -19.87 -9.09
C LEU A 12 -4.59 -19.25 -9.90
N TRP A 13 -3.46 -19.94 -9.96
CA TRP A 13 -2.23 -19.46 -10.59
C TRP A 13 -2.23 -19.63 -12.11
N HIS A 14 -3.22 -19.06 -12.79
CA HIS A 14 -3.30 -18.99 -14.24
C HIS A 14 -2.62 -17.70 -14.77
N ARG A 15 -2.40 -17.62 -16.08
CA ARG A 15 -1.66 -16.54 -16.75
C ARG A 15 -2.21 -15.15 -16.39
N GLU A 16 -3.51 -14.97 -16.46
CA GLU A 16 -4.17 -13.68 -16.23
C GLU A 16 -4.02 -13.23 -14.76
N PHE A 17 -4.12 -14.16 -13.81
CA PHE A 17 -3.86 -13.87 -12.40
C PHE A 17 -2.41 -13.41 -12.17
N TRP A 18 -1.42 -14.11 -12.76
CA TRP A 18 -0.02 -13.69 -12.69
C TRP A 18 0.21 -12.30 -13.26
N GLN A 19 -0.40 -11.99 -14.41
CA GLN A 19 -0.30 -10.67 -15.04
C GLN A 19 -0.83 -9.56 -14.11
N LEU A 20 -1.98 -9.79 -13.45
CA LEU A 20 -2.55 -8.82 -12.54
C LEU A 20 -1.76 -8.70 -11.22
N ALA A 21 -1.24 -9.81 -10.69
CA ALA A 21 -0.42 -9.81 -9.48
C ALA A 21 0.91 -9.06 -9.70
N ILE A 22 1.57 -9.30 -10.84
CA ILE A 22 2.79 -8.59 -11.22
C ILE A 22 2.47 -7.11 -11.54
N ALA A 23 1.35 -6.82 -12.20
CA ALA A 23 0.92 -5.45 -12.42
C ALA A 23 0.71 -4.69 -11.08
N ASN A 24 0.13 -5.35 -10.08
CA ASN A 24 -0.01 -4.78 -8.74
C ASN A 24 1.35 -4.50 -8.08
N LEU A 25 2.32 -5.41 -8.21
CA LEU A 25 3.69 -5.21 -7.75
C LEU A 25 4.32 -3.99 -8.41
N LEU A 26 4.33 -3.93 -9.74
CA LEU A 26 4.99 -2.86 -10.50
C LEU A 26 4.33 -1.50 -10.26
N LEU A 27 2.98 -1.46 -10.19
CA LEU A 27 2.24 -0.24 -9.87
C LEU A 27 2.57 0.28 -8.48
N SER A 28 2.63 -0.59 -7.48
CA SER A 28 3.01 -0.20 -6.11
C SER A 28 4.47 0.20 -6.02
N MET A 29 5.38 -0.51 -6.70
CA MET A 29 6.81 -0.14 -6.78
C MET A 29 6.99 1.25 -7.38
N SER A 30 6.24 1.63 -8.42
CA SER A 30 6.35 2.94 -9.06
C SER A 30 6.11 4.11 -8.10
N VAL A 31 5.30 3.88 -7.05
CA VAL A 31 5.01 4.88 -6.02
C VAL A 31 5.96 4.77 -4.83
N TYR A 32 6.22 3.56 -4.36
CA TYR A 32 7.02 3.36 -3.14
C TYR A 32 8.51 3.62 -3.34
N MET A 33 9.03 3.54 -4.56
CA MET A 33 10.43 3.89 -4.82
C MET A 33 10.77 5.35 -4.52
N LEU A 34 9.76 6.23 -4.46
CA LEU A 34 9.93 7.63 -4.08
C LEU A 34 9.99 7.85 -2.56
N ILE A 35 9.68 6.84 -1.73
CA ILE A 35 9.63 7.00 -0.26
C ILE A 35 10.96 7.52 0.29
N PRO A 36 12.13 6.88 0.06
CA PRO A 36 13.39 7.40 0.57
C PRO A 36 14.00 8.51 -0.29
N VAL A 37 13.72 8.52 -1.58
CA VAL A 37 14.44 9.36 -2.55
C VAL A 37 13.84 10.76 -2.65
N LEU A 38 12.50 10.89 -2.64
CA LEU A 38 11.84 12.19 -2.80
C LEU A 38 12.16 13.17 -1.64
N PRO A 39 12.10 12.77 -0.35
CA PRO A 39 12.49 13.67 0.72
C PRO A 39 13.96 14.11 0.62
N THR A 40 14.85 13.17 0.28
CA THR A 40 16.29 13.45 0.10
C THR A 40 16.50 14.48 -1.01
N TRP A 41 15.85 14.31 -2.16
CA TRP A 41 15.90 15.25 -3.28
C TRP A 41 15.34 16.64 -2.88
N LEU A 42 14.20 16.70 -2.21
CA LEU A 42 13.59 17.97 -1.76
C LEU A 42 14.51 18.75 -0.83
N MET A 43 15.20 18.08 0.09
CA MET A 43 16.08 18.73 1.06
C MET A 43 17.43 19.15 0.47
N HIS A 44 18.05 18.29 -0.37
CA HIS A 44 19.41 18.52 -0.82
C HIS A 44 19.51 19.26 -2.16
N GLU A 45 18.55 19.07 -3.05
CA GLU A 45 18.58 19.71 -4.38
C GLU A 45 17.65 20.93 -4.44
N GLU A 46 16.46 20.86 -3.84
CA GLU A 46 15.49 21.94 -3.88
C GLU A 46 15.50 22.83 -2.63
N ASN A 47 16.33 22.52 -1.61
CA ASN A 47 16.49 23.28 -0.37
C ASN A 47 15.21 23.50 0.44
N PHE A 48 14.25 22.57 0.38
CA PHE A 48 13.08 22.58 1.23
C PHE A 48 13.41 22.11 2.65
N SER A 49 12.58 22.51 3.63
CA SER A 49 12.72 22.07 5.01
C SER A 49 12.33 20.60 5.19
N LEU A 50 12.79 19.97 6.26
CA LEU A 50 12.34 18.62 6.68
C LEU A 50 10.82 18.57 6.85
N THR A 51 10.22 19.62 7.42
CA THR A 51 8.77 19.74 7.55
C THR A 51 8.08 19.74 6.20
N ASP A 52 8.58 20.47 5.20
CA ASP A 52 8.00 20.50 3.85
C ASP A 52 8.09 19.12 3.19
N ALA A 53 9.23 18.45 3.32
CA ALA A 53 9.40 17.07 2.86
C ALA A 53 8.37 16.13 3.51
N GLY A 54 8.20 16.22 4.83
CA GLY A 54 7.22 15.44 5.58
C GLY A 54 5.78 15.70 5.16
N LEU A 55 5.40 16.98 5.01
CA LEU A 55 4.06 17.36 4.55
C LEU A 55 3.78 16.86 3.13
N SER A 56 4.78 16.91 2.23
CA SER A 56 4.66 16.39 0.87
C SER A 56 4.37 14.88 0.86
N MET A 57 5.01 14.12 1.75
CA MET A 57 4.74 12.69 1.89
C MET A 57 3.35 12.41 2.48
N GLY A 58 2.92 13.21 3.46
CA GLY A 58 1.63 13.06 4.12
C GLY A 58 0.44 13.42 3.24
N VAL A 59 0.55 14.44 2.37
CA VAL A 59 -0.57 14.89 1.52
C VAL A 59 -1.00 13.83 0.50
N PHE A 60 -0.13 12.90 0.13
CA PHE A 60 -0.47 11.73 -0.67
C PHE A 60 -1.66 10.95 -0.08
N ALA A 61 -1.71 10.83 1.25
CA ALA A 61 -2.81 10.17 1.94
C ALA A 61 -4.17 10.84 1.68
N LEU A 62 -4.21 12.17 1.61
CA LEU A 62 -5.46 12.89 1.30
C LEU A 62 -5.93 12.60 -0.13
N GLY A 63 -4.99 12.52 -1.07
CA GLY A 63 -5.29 12.18 -2.45
C GLY A 63 -6.00 10.85 -2.62
N LEU A 64 -5.65 9.81 -1.84
CA LEU A 64 -6.24 8.48 -1.91
C LEU A 64 -7.78 8.48 -1.82
N TYR A 65 -8.36 9.46 -1.13
CA TYR A 65 -9.81 9.53 -0.89
C TYR A 65 -10.58 10.28 -1.99
N LEU A 66 -9.90 11.04 -2.86
CA LEU A 66 -10.55 11.93 -3.83
C LEU A 66 -11.57 11.20 -4.72
N PHE A 67 -11.18 10.09 -5.31
CA PHE A 67 -12.06 9.33 -6.21
C PHE A 67 -12.88 8.24 -5.49
N GLY A 68 -12.66 8.02 -4.21
CA GLY A 68 -13.31 6.97 -3.45
C GLY A 68 -14.83 6.96 -3.56
N PRO A 69 -15.54 8.07 -3.30
CA PRO A 69 -17.00 8.14 -3.41
C PRO A 69 -17.55 7.85 -4.81
N PHE A 70 -16.72 8.00 -5.85
CA PHE A 70 -17.09 7.83 -7.24
C PHE A 70 -16.73 6.45 -7.81
N VAL A 71 -15.92 5.65 -7.11
CA VAL A 71 -15.42 4.35 -7.63
C VAL A 71 -16.57 3.44 -8.06
N SER A 72 -17.63 3.35 -7.26
CA SER A 72 -18.79 2.51 -7.58
C SER A 72 -19.44 2.92 -8.90
N PHE A 73 -19.68 4.23 -9.09
CA PHE A 73 -20.19 4.78 -10.34
C PHE A 73 -19.25 4.48 -11.51
N LEU A 74 -17.96 4.79 -11.38
CA LEU A 74 -16.99 4.64 -12.46
C LEU A 74 -16.91 3.20 -12.96
N VAL A 75 -16.88 2.20 -12.04
CA VAL A 75 -16.74 0.78 -12.42
C VAL A 75 -18.04 0.11 -12.85
N GLN A 76 -19.20 0.70 -12.58
CA GLN A 76 -20.50 0.19 -13.00
C GLN A 76 -20.98 0.83 -14.30
N HIS A 77 -20.71 2.13 -14.49
CA HIS A 77 -21.09 2.85 -15.70
C HIS A 77 -20.08 2.68 -16.84
N TYR A 78 -18.79 2.62 -16.52
CA TYR A 78 -17.73 2.40 -17.51
C TYR A 78 -17.15 0.99 -17.42
N ARG A 79 -16.37 0.56 -18.43
CA ARG A 79 -15.62 -0.68 -18.37
C ARG A 79 -14.50 -0.57 -17.33
N ARG A 80 -14.47 -1.49 -16.36
CA ARG A 80 -13.56 -1.51 -15.21
C ARG A 80 -12.09 -1.44 -15.60
N ASN A 81 -11.70 -2.23 -16.60
CA ASN A 81 -10.33 -2.21 -17.12
C ASN A 81 -9.95 -0.85 -17.72
N LYS A 82 -10.88 -0.16 -18.41
CA LYS A 82 -10.63 1.19 -18.93
C LYS A 82 -10.45 2.21 -17.82
N VAL A 83 -11.22 2.12 -16.75
CA VAL A 83 -11.08 3.00 -15.58
C VAL A 83 -9.70 2.80 -14.94
N CYS A 84 -9.27 1.55 -14.74
CA CYS A 84 -7.95 1.24 -14.22
C CYS A 84 -6.83 1.77 -15.12
N ILE A 85 -6.91 1.51 -16.43
CA ILE A 85 -5.93 1.97 -17.42
C ILE A 85 -5.84 3.50 -17.42
N LEU A 86 -6.99 4.21 -17.42
CA LEU A 86 -7.02 5.68 -17.37
C LEU A 86 -6.36 6.21 -16.09
N SER A 87 -6.64 5.58 -14.94
CA SER A 87 -6.03 5.96 -13.67
C SER A 87 -4.51 5.81 -13.71
N ILE A 88 -4.00 4.75 -14.32
CA ILE A 88 -2.55 4.53 -14.46
C ILE A 88 -1.94 5.52 -15.46
N ILE A 89 -2.63 5.88 -16.55
CA ILE A 89 -2.17 6.91 -17.47
C ILE A 89 -2.03 8.25 -16.74
N LEU A 90 -3.02 8.62 -15.93
CA LEU A 90 -2.96 9.84 -15.12
C LEU A 90 -1.83 9.77 -14.08
N LEU A 91 -1.59 8.60 -13.48
CA LEU A 91 -0.48 8.37 -12.56
C LEU A 91 0.88 8.57 -13.26
N VAL A 92 1.05 8.02 -14.48
CA VAL A 92 2.24 8.27 -15.30
C VAL A 92 2.39 9.77 -15.59
N GLY A 93 1.29 10.47 -15.85
CA GLY A 93 1.27 11.92 -16.00
C GLY A 93 1.73 12.67 -14.74
N CYS A 94 1.34 12.17 -13.54
CA CYS A 94 1.81 12.74 -12.26
C CYS A 94 3.33 12.53 -12.07
N HIS A 95 3.87 11.37 -12.43
CA HIS A 95 5.33 11.17 -12.45
C HIS A 95 6.01 12.04 -13.50
N GLY A 96 5.40 12.20 -14.69
CA GLY A 96 5.90 13.10 -15.73
C GLY A 96 5.92 14.57 -15.28
N LEU A 97 4.92 14.99 -14.49
CA LEU A 97 4.92 16.32 -13.86
C LEU A 97 6.08 16.45 -12.86
N LEU A 98 6.35 15.43 -12.05
CA LEU A 98 7.47 15.43 -11.12
C LEU A 98 8.81 15.50 -11.86
N TRP A 99 8.95 14.74 -12.95
CA TRP A 99 10.12 14.82 -13.82
C TRP A 99 10.30 16.21 -14.45
N TYR A 100 9.20 16.85 -14.85
CA TYR A 100 9.22 18.21 -15.37
C TYR A 100 9.65 19.22 -14.32
N ILE A 101 9.17 19.10 -13.08
CA ILE A 101 9.55 19.95 -11.94
C ILE A 101 11.05 19.82 -11.64
N ASP A 102 11.59 18.61 -11.62
CA ASP A 102 13.01 18.32 -11.42
C ASP A 102 13.91 18.98 -12.48
N ASN A 103 13.41 19.12 -13.71
CA ASN A 103 14.13 19.80 -14.79
C ASN A 103 13.93 21.33 -14.83
N LEU A 104 13.13 21.90 -13.94
CA LEU A 104 13.04 23.35 -13.76
C LEU A 104 14.27 23.83 -12.99
N LYS A 105 14.59 25.13 -13.10
CA LYS A 105 15.55 25.74 -12.19
C LYS A 105 14.93 25.79 -10.78
N SER A 106 15.72 25.47 -9.77
CA SER A 106 15.28 25.44 -8.37
C SER A 106 14.59 26.74 -7.91
N GLU A 107 14.97 27.90 -8.49
CA GLU A 107 14.31 29.19 -8.23
C GLU A 107 12.82 29.25 -8.62
N PHE A 108 12.35 28.35 -9.49
CA PHE A 108 10.96 28.30 -9.97
C PHE A 108 10.15 27.16 -9.33
N VAL A 109 10.79 26.29 -8.53
CA VAL A 109 10.13 25.18 -7.88
C VAL A 109 9.50 25.68 -6.58
N GLU A 110 8.18 25.79 -6.59
CA GLU A 110 7.42 26.19 -5.41
C GLU A 110 6.82 24.99 -4.67
N PHE A 111 6.79 25.03 -3.37
CA PHE A 111 6.29 23.95 -2.51
C PHE A 111 4.88 23.48 -2.89
N TRP A 112 3.97 24.39 -3.27
CA TRP A 112 2.62 24.01 -3.67
C TRP A 112 2.58 23.11 -4.92
N MET A 113 3.57 23.19 -5.82
CA MET A 113 3.69 22.31 -7.01
C MET A 113 3.91 20.86 -6.57
N ILE A 114 4.81 20.66 -5.61
CA ILE A 114 5.08 19.34 -5.04
C ILE A 114 3.84 18.82 -4.30
N MET A 115 3.18 19.65 -3.50
CA MET A 115 1.95 19.29 -2.78
C MET A 115 0.85 18.84 -3.75
N LEU A 116 0.62 19.62 -4.82
CA LEU A 116 -0.38 19.27 -5.84
C LEU A 116 -0.02 17.97 -6.56
N GLN A 117 1.24 17.82 -6.96
CA GLN A 117 1.72 16.59 -7.59
C GLN A 117 1.50 15.37 -6.70
N ARG A 118 1.87 15.45 -5.40
CA ARG A 118 1.70 14.36 -4.43
C ARG A 118 0.23 14.04 -4.18
N PHE A 119 -0.62 15.05 -4.07
CA PHE A 119 -2.07 14.87 -3.95
C PHE A 119 -2.67 14.17 -5.19
N CYS A 120 -2.31 14.62 -6.39
CA CYS A 120 -2.78 14.00 -7.63
C CYS A 120 -2.25 12.57 -7.80
N LEU A 121 -0.99 12.32 -7.41
CA LEU A 121 -0.41 10.97 -7.41
C LEU A 121 -1.18 10.04 -6.47
N GLY A 122 -1.50 10.50 -5.25
CA GLY A 122 -2.33 9.76 -4.31
C GLY A 122 -3.73 9.45 -4.86
N ALA A 123 -4.37 10.42 -5.50
CA ALA A 123 -5.70 10.29 -6.10
C ALA A 123 -5.71 9.23 -7.21
N THR A 124 -4.77 9.31 -8.13
CA THR A 124 -4.67 8.39 -9.27
C THR A 124 -4.25 6.98 -8.85
N PHE A 125 -3.31 6.86 -7.90
CA PHE A 125 -2.91 5.60 -7.31
C PHE A 125 -4.05 4.93 -6.54
N GLY A 126 -4.75 5.70 -5.70
CA GLY A 126 -5.91 5.21 -4.94
C GLY A 126 -6.97 4.63 -5.86
N LEU A 127 -7.34 5.35 -6.92
CA LEU A 127 -8.33 4.87 -7.90
C LEU A 127 -7.84 3.62 -8.62
N ALA A 128 -6.59 3.60 -9.11
CA ALA A 128 -6.01 2.45 -9.80
C ALA A 128 -6.01 1.21 -8.90
N GLN A 129 -5.55 1.34 -7.65
CA GLN A 129 -5.50 0.24 -6.68
C GLN A 129 -6.89 -0.25 -6.27
N MET A 130 -7.85 0.66 -6.02
CA MET A 130 -9.22 0.26 -5.72
C MET A 130 -9.84 -0.57 -6.85
N VAL A 131 -9.60 -0.19 -8.11
CA VAL A 131 -10.15 -0.94 -9.25
C VAL A 131 -9.38 -2.24 -9.47
N LEU A 132 -8.05 -2.23 -9.42
CA LEU A 132 -7.22 -3.40 -9.66
C LEU A 132 -7.48 -4.49 -8.61
N ALA A 133 -7.30 -4.18 -7.33
CA ALA A 133 -7.39 -5.15 -6.25
C ALA A 133 -8.83 -5.57 -5.92
N SER A 134 -9.78 -4.61 -5.93
CA SER A 134 -11.16 -4.89 -5.53
C SER A 134 -12.04 -5.47 -6.66
N THR A 135 -11.60 -5.35 -7.90
CA THR A 135 -12.44 -5.67 -9.05
C THR A 135 -11.76 -6.57 -10.07
N LEU A 136 -10.63 -6.14 -10.66
CA LEU A 136 -10.02 -6.87 -11.76
C LEU A 136 -9.47 -8.23 -11.34
N VAL A 137 -8.76 -8.31 -10.21
CA VAL A 137 -8.24 -9.57 -9.65
C VAL A 137 -9.38 -10.56 -9.37
N ILE A 138 -10.50 -10.06 -8.82
CA ILE A 138 -11.67 -10.89 -8.49
C ILE A 138 -12.40 -11.38 -9.76
N ASP A 139 -12.42 -10.56 -10.81
CA ASP A 139 -13.15 -10.87 -12.05
C ASP A 139 -12.47 -11.99 -12.89
N THR A 140 -11.17 -12.22 -12.69
CA THR A 140 -10.43 -13.31 -13.34
C THR A 140 -10.50 -14.64 -12.59
N CYS A 141 -11.11 -14.68 -11.39
CA CYS A 141 -11.12 -15.86 -10.53
C CYS A 141 -12.53 -16.37 -10.26
N GLU A 142 -12.66 -17.68 -10.11
CA GLU A 142 -13.89 -18.32 -9.68
C GLU A 142 -14.33 -17.85 -8.29
N SER A 143 -15.65 -17.90 -8.03
CA SER A 143 -16.23 -17.32 -6.81
C SER A 143 -15.66 -17.91 -5.52
N PHE A 144 -15.32 -19.19 -5.51
CA PHE A 144 -14.71 -19.88 -4.35
C PHE A 144 -13.24 -19.51 -4.13
N GLN A 145 -12.51 -19.07 -5.19
CA GLN A 145 -11.10 -18.70 -5.13
C GLN A 145 -10.87 -17.22 -4.79
N ARG A 146 -11.87 -16.36 -4.82
CA ARG A 146 -11.75 -14.91 -4.68
C ARG A 146 -11.04 -14.45 -3.40
N THR A 147 -11.24 -15.16 -2.30
CA THR A 147 -10.56 -14.83 -1.03
C THR A 147 -9.06 -15.14 -1.12
N GLU A 148 -8.71 -16.30 -1.69
CA GLU A 148 -7.32 -16.70 -1.91
C GLU A 148 -6.63 -15.81 -2.95
N ALA A 149 -7.36 -15.43 -4.02
CA ALA A 149 -6.86 -14.51 -5.04
C ALA A 149 -6.47 -13.15 -4.43
N ASN A 150 -7.36 -12.55 -3.63
CA ASN A 150 -7.07 -11.29 -2.96
C ASN A 150 -5.91 -11.41 -1.97
N HIS A 151 -5.88 -12.50 -1.20
CA HIS A 151 -4.78 -12.77 -0.29
C HIS A 151 -3.44 -12.88 -1.03
N SER A 152 -3.39 -13.66 -2.11
CA SER A 152 -2.17 -13.87 -2.90
C SER A 152 -1.74 -12.60 -3.64
N ALA A 153 -2.66 -11.89 -4.29
CA ALA A 153 -2.36 -10.63 -4.99
C ALA A 153 -1.86 -9.54 -4.03
N SER A 154 -2.36 -9.50 -2.79
CA SER A 154 -1.92 -8.52 -1.80
C SER A 154 -0.48 -8.71 -1.31
N TRP A 155 0.10 -9.91 -1.44
CA TRP A 155 1.52 -10.13 -1.17
C TRP A 155 2.42 -9.39 -2.14
N PHE A 156 2.04 -9.33 -3.42
CA PHE A 156 2.80 -8.59 -4.43
C PHE A 156 2.85 -7.10 -4.12
N GLY A 157 1.72 -6.49 -3.70
CA GLY A 157 1.71 -5.10 -3.25
C GLY A 157 2.58 -4.85 -2.01
N ARG A 158 2.65 -5.80 -1.07
CA ARG A 158 3.53 -5.68 0.11
C ARG A 158 5.00 -5.85 -0.22
N PHE A 159 5.36 -6.76 -1.12
CA PHE A 159 6.75 -6.88 -1.58
C PHE A 159 7.24 -5.57 -2.22
N ALA A 160 6.34 -4.82 -2.85
CA ALA A 160 6.65 -3.51 -3.40
C ALA A 160 7.15 -2.52 -2.33
N LEU A 161 6.72 -2.65 -1.07
CA LEU A 161 7.17 -1.78 0.03
C LEU A 161 8.65 -1.95 0.39
N SER A 162 9.25 -3.08 0.04
CA SER A 162 10.70 -3.31 0.14
C SER A 162 11.39 -3.10 -1.20
N LEU A 163 10.89 -3.72 -2.28
CA LEU A 163 11.52 -3.68 -3.59
C LEU A 163 11.46 -2.29 -4.24
N GLY A 164 10.40 -1.52 -4.01
CA GLY A 164 10.26 -0.16 -4.53
C GLY A 164 11.37 0.77 -3.99
N PRO A 165 11.43 1.00 -2.67
CA PRO A 165 12.49 1.80 -2.06
C PRO A 165 13.91 1.30 -2.39
N LEU A 166 14.12 -0.02 -2.36
CA LEU A 166 15.42 -0.61 -2.73
C LEU A 166 15.81 -0.24 -4.16
N THR A 167 14.89 -0.36 -5.13
CA THR A 167 15.17 0.05 -6.52
C THR A 167 15.33 1.56 -6.64
N GLY A 168 14.54 2.36 -5.90
CA GLY A 168 14.64 3.81 -5.87
C GLY A 168 16.00 4.27 -5.39
N LEU A 169 16.46 3.79 -4.23
CA LEU A 169 17.79 4.11 -3.69
C LEU A 169 18.92 3.63 -4.61
N LEU A 170 18.80 2.40 -5.15
CA LEU A 170 19.80 1.88 -6.09
C LEU A 170 19.94 2.78 -7.33
N MET A 171 18.83 3.22 -7.90
CA MET A 171 18.86 4.12 -9.06
C MET A 171 19.41 5.50 -8.66
N PHE A 172 19.02 6.02 -7.51
CA PHE A 172 19.46 7.32 -7.02
C PHE A 172 20.96 7.36 -6.66
N THR A 173 21.53 6.25 -6.16
CA THR A 173 22.96 6.14 -5.86
C THR A 173 23.85 6.04 -7.10
N ILE A 174 23.32 5.53 -8.22
CA ILE A 174 24.08 5.33 -9.45
C ILE A 174 23.87 6.50 -10.42
N TRP A 175 22.67 7.09 -10.41
CA TRP A 175 22.23 8.15 -11.31
C TRP A 175 21.53 9.27 -10.53
N ASP A 176 20.87 10.16 -11.25
CA ASP A 176 20.17 11.30 -10.72
C ASP A 176 18.71 11.00 -10.40
N PHE A 177 18.03 11.91 -9.68
CA PHE A 177 16.62 11.84 -9.35
C PHE A 177 15.71 11.71 -10.60
N SER A 178 16.04 12.40 -11.69
CA SER A 178 15.36 12.29 -12.98
C SER A 178 15.22 10.84 -13.46
N ILE A 179 16.28 10.03 -13.32
CA ILE A 179 16.28 8.61 -13.72
C ILE A 179 15.35 7.80 -12.81
N VAL A 180 15.34 8.07 -11.51
CA VAL A 180 14.41 7.41 -10.57
C VAL A 180 12.96 7.63 -11.02
N VAL A 181 12.60 8.87 -11.35
CA VAL A 181 11.24 9.21 -11.81
C VAL A 181 10.93 8.55 -13.16
N MET A 182 11.89 8.50 -14.09
CA MET A 182 11.71 7.80 -15.37
C MET A 182 11.50 6.29 -15.18
N VAL A 183 12.22 5.67 -14.26
CA VAL A 183 12.02 4.25 -13.91
C VAL A 183 10.64 4.04 -13.28
N ALA A 184 10.19 4.94 -12.40
CA ALA A 184 8.85 4.91 -11.82
C ALA A 184 7.76 4.97 -12.91
N MET A 185 7.91 5.86 -13.89
CA MET A 185 7.02 5.92 -15.07
C MET A 185 7.06 4.60 -15.86
N GLY A 186 8.24 4.05 -16.09
CA GLY A 186 8.43 2.79 -16.80
C GLY A 186 7.73 1.62 -16.12
N LEU A 187 7.83 1.51 -14.78
CA LEU A 187 7.13 0.49 -13.99
C LEU A 187 5.60 0.64 -14.07
N ALA A 188 5.09 1.87 -14.00
CA ALA A 188 3.67 2.14 -14.15
C ALA A 188 3.15 1.79 -15.57
N VAL A 189 3.92 2.12 -16.61
CA VAL A 189 3.60 1.73 -18.00
C VAL A 189 3.64 0.22 -18.17
N ALA A 190 4.62 -0.47 -17.59
CA ALA A 190 4.69 -1.93 -17.63
C ALA A 190 3.46 -2.57 -16.94
N ALA A 191 3.04 -2.05 -15.79
CA ALA A 191 1.80 -2.47 -15.12
C ALA A 191 0.58 -2.27 -16.01
N LEU A 192 0.46 -1.11 -16.67
CA LEU A 192 -0.61 -0.80 -17.62
C LEU A 192 -0.65 -1.80 -18.77
N LEU A 193 0.51 -2.12 -19.37
CA LEU A 193 0.61 -3.08 -20.48
C LEU A 193 0.17 -4.48 -20.04
N LEU A 194 0.58 -4.93 -18.85
CA LEU A 194 0.13 -6.21 -18.29
C LEU A 194 -1.39 -6.26 -18.12
N ILE A 195 -2.01 -5.20 -17.55
CA ILE A 195 -3.46 -5.14 -17.39
C ILE A 195 -4.17 -5.14 -18.75
N ARG A 196 -3.62 -4.46 -19.76
CA ARG A 196 -4.19 -4.41 -21.12
C ARG A 196 -4.17 -5.77 -21.83
N MET A 197 -3.22 -6.64 -21.46
CA MET A 197 -3.08 -7.99 -22.03
C MET A 197 -4.07 -9.01 -21.45
N VAL A 198 -4.81 -8.65 -20.41
CA VAL A 198 -5.79 -9.52 -19.76
C VAL A 198 -7.16 -9.35 -20.41
N ASP A 199 -7.79 -10.47 -20.76
CA ASP A 199 -9.15 -10.51 -21.28
C ASP A 199 -10.16 -10.54 -20.13
N PHE A 200 -10.89 -9.45 -19.93
CA PHE A 200 -11.91 -9.36 -18.90
C PHE A 200 -13.30 -9.68 -19.44
N PRO A 201 -14.13 -10.42 -18.67
CA PRO A 201 -15.49 -10.72 -19.07
C PRO A 201 -16.28 -9.40 -19.27
N PHE A 202 -17.03 -9.36 -20.38
CA PHE A 202 -17.88 -8.20 -20.66
C PHE A 202 -19.01 -8.13 -19.62
N ARG A 203 -19.18 -6.97 -19.02
CA ARG A 203 -20.37 -6.63 -18.23
C ARG A 203 -21.03 -5.41 -18.86
N ALA A 204 -22.35 -5.48 -19.03
CA ALA A 204 -23.11 -4.36 -19.52
C ALA A 204 -23.04 -3.20 -18.52
N PRO A 205 -22.88 -1.94 -19.02
CA PRO A 205 -23.01 -0.77 -18.18
C PRO A 205 -24.37 -0.72 -17.50
N GLU A 206 -24.41 -0.25 -16.25
CA GLU A 206 -25.63 -0.01 -15.51
C GLU A 206 -25.98 1.49 -15.58
N ASP A 207 -27.20 1.83 -16.08
CA ASP A 207 -27.60 3.22 -16.33
C ASP A 207 -28.08 3.94 -15.07
N HIS A 208 -28.55 3.18 -14.05
CA HIS A 208 -29.15 3.75 -12.83
C HIS A 208 -28.25 3.63 -11.60
N VAL A 209 -26.98 4.03 -11.73
CA VAL A 209 -26.01 3.97 -10.62
C VAL A 209 -25.93 5.34 -9.95
N ARG A 210 -25.92 5.34 -8.61
CA ARG A 210 -25.69 6.58 -7.85
C ARG A 210 -24.28 7.06 -8.05
N VAL A 211 -24.09 8.34 -8.35
CA VAL A 211 -22.77 8.96 -8.57
C VAL A 211 -21.93 8.90 -7.28
N PHE A 212 -22.56 9.18 -6.13
CA PHE A 212 -21.91 9.12 -4.81
C PHE A 212 -22.35 7.87 -4.06
N SER A 213 -21.38 7.05 -3.65
CA SER A 213 -21.64 5.84 -2.89
C SER A 213 -20.44 5.47 -2.02
N CYS A 214 -20.71 4.94 -0.80
CA CYS A 214 -19.67 4.31 0.01
C CYS A 214 -19.35 2.87 -0.46
N ASP A 215 -20.16 2.32 -1.38
CA ASP A 215 -19.88 1.00 -1.95
C ASP A 215 -18.57 1.03 -2.76
N ARG A 216 -17.79 -0.03 -2.66
CA ARG A 216 -16.42 -0.15 -3.22
C ARG A 216 -15.40 0.89 -2.72
N PHE A 217 -15.77 1.66 -1.71
CA PHE A 217 -14.93 2.68 -1.10
C PHE A 217 -14.64 2.37 0.37
N ILE A 218 -15.61 2.60 1.28
CA ILE A 218 -15.43 2.40 2.72
C ILE A 218 -16.47 1.43 3.26
N LEU A 219 -16.00 0.42 4.00
CA LEU A 219 -16.82 -0.54 4.72
C LEU A 219 -17.19 0.05 6.10
N ASN A 220 -18.34 0.69 6.20
CA ASN A 220 -18.81 1.38 7.43
C ASN A 220 -18.77 0.51 8.68
N GLN A 221 -19.11 -0.78 8.55
CA GLN A 221 -19.03 -1.73 9.66
C GLN A 221 -17.59 -2.14 10.02
N GLY A 222 -16.57 -1.71 9.27
CA GLY A 222 -15.15 -2.02 9.46
C GLY A 222 -14.34 -0.96 10.20
N ASN A 223 -14.96 0.08 10.74
CA ASN A 223 -14.25 1.25 11.30
C ASN A 223 -13.24 0.89 12.38
N ILE A 224 -13.55 -0.04 13.28
CA ILE A 224 -12.63 -0.47 14.35
C ILE A 224 -11.38 -1.14 13.77
N LEU A 225 -11.55 -1.99 12.75
CA LEU A 225 -10.42 -2.59 12.02
C LEU A 225 -9.60 -1.51 11.29
N PHE A 226 -10.31 -0.55 10.68
CA PHE A 226 -9.69 0.55 9.93
C PHE A 226 -8.76 1.38 10.83
N PHE A 227 -9.25 1.87 11.97
CA PHE A 227 -8.44 2.68 12.88
C PHE A 227 -7.33 1.89 13.56
N ASN A 228 -7.56 0.62 13.91
CA ASN A 228 -6.50 -0.21 14.47
C ASN A 228 -5.37 -0.45 13.45
N LEU A 229 -5.71 -0.78 12.21
CA LEU A 229 -4.74 -0.94 11.14
C LEU A 229 -4.02 0.38 10.82
N LEU A 230 -4.73 1.50 10.81
CA LEU A 230 -4.16 2.84 10.60
C LEU A 230 -3.06 3.14 11.62
N LEU A 231 -3.29 2.87 12.91
CA LEU A 231 -2.26 3.05 13.96
C LEU A 231 -1.04 2.17 13.71
N ILE A 232 -1.25 0.90 13.34
CA ILE A 232 -0.17 -0.04 13.03
C ILE A 232 0.65 0.45 11.84
N THR A 233 -0.02 0.82 10.76
CA THR A 233 0.66 1.23 9.53
C THR A 233 1.29 2.61 9.64
N THR A 234 0.81 3.49 10.52
CA THR A 234 1.51 4.73 10.86
C THR A 234 2.82 4.43 11.60
N ALA A 235 2.81 3.51 12.56
CA ALA A 235 4.07 3.07 13.21
C ALA A 235 5.03 2.43 12.21
N LEU A 236 4.53 1.59 11.30
CA LEU A 236 5.32 1.01 10.20
C LEU A 236 5.86 2.08 9.25
N GLY A 237 5.05 3.08 8.91
CA GLY A 237 5.45 4.22 8.08
C GLY A 237 6.61 5.01 8.69
N ILE A 238 6.60 5.23 10.02
CA ILE A 238 7.73 5.85 10.72
C ILE A 238 8.98 4.97 10.60
N CYS A 239 8.84 3.64 10.80
CA CYS A 239 9.98 2.73 10.63
C CYS A 239 10.56 2.77 9.22
N VAL A 240 9.71 2.79 8.19
CA VAL A 240 10.12 2.85 6.78
C VAL A 240 10.73 4.20 6.43
N GLY A 241 10.21 5.29 7.01
CA GLY A 241 10.77 6.64 6.83
C GLY A 241 12.14 6.85 7.49
N LEU A 242 12.50 6.00 8.45
CA LEU A 242 13.83 5.99 9.09
C LEU A 242 14.86 5.12 8.36
N MET A 243 14.42 4.28 7.41
CA MET A 243 15.34 3.45 6.62
C MET A 243 15.95 4.28 5.48
N ASP A 244 17.26 4.34 5.42
CA ASP A 244 18.01 5.12 4.43
C ASP A 244 19.01 4.29 3.61
N THR A 245 19.17 3.00 3.92
CA THR A 245 20.14 2.13 3.27
C THR A 245 19.49 1.01 2.43
N LEU A 246 20.20 0.60 1.38
CA LEU A 246 19.79 -0.52 0.52
C LEU A 246 19.66 -1.83 1.29
N GLU A 247 20.58 -2.04 2.23
CA GLU A 247 20.66 -3.24 3.05
C GLU A 247 19.43 -3.38 3.96
N GLU A 248 18.94 -2.29 4.55
CA GLU A 248 17.76 -2.32 5.40
C GLU A 248 16.52 -2.76 4.64
N TYR A 249 16.29 -2.21 3.43
CA TYR A 249 15.18 -2.65 2.58
C TYR A 249 15.38 -4.09 2.08
N GLY A 250 16.61 -4.52 1.79
CA GLY A 250 16.93 -5.92 1.47
C GLY A 250 16.62 -6.87 2.65
N MET A 251 16.96 -6.47 3.87
CA MET A 251 16.67 -7.22 5.08
C MET A 251 15.17 -7.23 5.39
N MET A 252 14.45 -6.15 5.13
CA MET A 252 12.99 -6.10 5.20
C MET A 252 12.34 -7.11 4.22
N MET A 253 12.87 -7.25 3.00
CA MET A 253 12.41 -8.29 2.06
C MET A 253 12.64 -9.70 2.60
N THR A 254 13.78 -9.94 3.22
CA THR A 254 14.06 -11.21 3.91
C THR A 254 13.02 -11.48 5.00
N GLY A 255 12.64 -10.46 5.75
CA GLY A 255 11.55 -10.54 6.74
C GLY A 255 10.20 -10.93 6.10
N PHE A 256 9.85 -10.38 4.94
CA PHE A 256 8.64 -10.81 4.20
C PHE A 256 8.69 -12.29 3.81
N LEU A 257 9.83 -12.79 3.36
CA LEU A 257 9.99 -14.21 3.03
C LEU A 257 9.82 -15.09 4.28
N PHE A 258 10.40 -14.70 5.42
CA PHE A 258 10.17 -15.39 6.68
C PHE A 258 8.70 -15.35 7.11
N ALA A 259 7.98 -14.25 6.90
CA ALA A 259 6.55 -14.17 7.18
C ALA A 259 5.76 -15.18 6.34
N LEU A 260 6.07 -15.34 5.04
CA LEU A 260 5.45 -16.37 4.20
C LEU A 260 5.71 -17.79 4.72
N LEU A 261 6.95 -18.09 5.07
CA LEU A 261 7.32 -19.40 5.63
C LEU A 261 6.62 -19.66 6.96
N THR A 262 6.60 -18.67 7.85
CA THR A 262 5.94 -18.74 9.15
C THR A 262 4.44 -18.99 8.99
N GLN A 263 3.76 -18.30 8.08
CA GLN A 263 2.34 -18.52 7.82
C GLN A 263 2.05 -19.92 7.27
N ARG A 264 2.93 -20.46 6.45
CA ARG A 264 2.74 -21.78 5.85
C ARG A 264 3.01 -22.93 6.83
N PHE A 265 4.03 -22.81 7.69
CA PHE A 265 4.51 -23.91 8.51
C PHE A 265 4.17 -23.78 9.99
N MET A 266 4.24 -22.57 10.57
CA MET A 266 4.03 -22.36 12.00
C MET A 266 2.59 -22.01 12.35
N PHE A 267 1.92 -21.19 11.52
CA PHE A 267 0.57 -20.71 11.79
C PHE A 267 -0.53 -21.49 11.08
N ARG A 268 -0.23 -22.68 10.58
CA ARG A 268 -1.23 -23.48 9.85
C ARG A 268 -2.48 -23.75 10.67
N ASP A 269 -2.30 -24.08 11.94
CA ASP A 269 -3.39 -24.42 12.87
C ASP A 269 -3.50 -23.41 14.02
N ALA A 270 -2.84 -22.24 13.91
CA ALA A 270 -2.84 -21.22 14.95
C ALA A 270 -4.13 -20.38 14.95
N GLU A 271 -4.49 -19.91 16.13
CA GLU A 271 -5.58 -18.96 16.24
C GLU A 271 -5.23 -17.63 15.56
N LEU A 272 -6.20 -17.03 14.86
CA LEU A 272 -6.03 -15.74 14.17
C LEU A 272 -5.52 -14.63 15.11
N LYS A 273 -5.86 -14.71 16.41
CA LYS A 273 -5.39 -13.76 17.42
C LYS A 273 -3.89 -13.86 17.64
N SER A 274 -3.36 -15.05 17.79
CA SER A 274 -1.95 -15.27 18.09
C SER A 274 -1.04 -14.76 16.97
N GLU A 275 -1.46 -14.91 15.72
CA GLU A 275 -0.68 -14.41 14.57
C GLU A 275 -0.56 -12.89 14.56
N VAL A 276 -1.68 -12.17 14.75
CA VAL A 276 -1.65 -10.69 14.78
C VAL A 276 -0.84 -10.19 15.98
N VAL A 277 -1.01 -10.82 17.15
CA VAL A 277 -0.26 -10.46 18.34
C VAL A 277 1.24 -10.71 18.14
N THR A 278 1.62 -11.82 17.51
CA THR A 278 3.02 -12.10 17.16
C THR A 278 3.57 -11.01 16.23
N GLY A 279 2.85 -10.64 15.17
CA GLY A 279 3.25 -9.55 14.28
C GLY A 279 3.44 -8.21 15.03
N LEU A 280 2.52 -7.88 15.94
CA LEU A 280 2.62 -6.65 16.74
C LEU A 280 3.78 -6.69 17.75
N ILE A 281 4.04 -7.83 18.36
CA ILE A 281 5.20 -8.03 19.24
C ILE A 281 6.52 -7.89 18.46
N LEU A 282 6.59 -8.43 17.23
CA LEU A 282 7.76 -8.25 16.36
C LEU A 282 7.99 -6.78 16.01
N LEU A 283 6.93 -6.03 15.74
CA LEU A 283 7.03 -4.58 15.48
C LEU A 283 7.53 -3.83 16.71
N VAL A 284 6.98 -4.12 17.89
CA VAL A 284 7.44 -3.52 19.16
C VAL A 284 8.90 -3.89 19.44
N ALA A 285 9.28 -5.14 19.21
CA ALA A 285 10.66 -5.58 19.41
C ALA A 285 11.64 -4.87 18.45
N ALA A 286 11.27 -4.71 17.18
CA ALA A 286 12.05 -3.95 16.20
C ALA A 286 12.30 -2.52 16.68
N LEU A 287 11.25 -1.84 17.13
CA LEU A 287 11.35 -0.46 17.63
C LEU A 287 12.19 -0.35 18.91
N LEU A 288 12.09 -1.31 19.83
CA LEU A 288 12.93 -1.37 21.03
C LEU A 288 14.40 -1.59 20.67
N ILE A 289 14.69 -2.44 19.67
CA ILE A 289 16.06 -2.65 19.16
C ILE A 289 16.61 -1.33 18.61
N ASN A 290 15.86 -0.62 17.78
CA ASN A 290 16.29 0.67 17.19
C ASN A 290 16.51 1.76 18.25
N MET A 291 15.77 1.73 19.37
CA MET A 291 15.94 2.68 20.48
C MET A 291 17.15 2.38 21.34
N THR A 292 17.44 1.10 21.58
CA THR A 292 18.45 0.68 22.57
C THR A 292 19.81 0.39 21.95
N GLN A 293 19.86 0.00 20.69
CA GLN A 293 21.07 -0.43 20.00
C GLN A 293 21.31 0.44 18.76
N LYS A 294 22.54 0.96 18.63
CA LYS A 294 22.94 1.78 17.46
C LYS A 294 24.00 1.07 16.60
N THR A 295 23.95 -0.26 16.55
CA THR A 295 24.84 -1.04 15.70
C THR A 295 24.18 -1.39 14.39
N THR A 296 24.95 -1.47 13.29
CA THR A 296 24.46 -1.86 11.96
C THR A 296 23.70 -3.20 11.99
N VAL A 297 24.23 -4.16 12.77
CA VAL A 297 23.57 -5.48 12.92
C VAL A 297 22.20 -5.35 13.57
N ALA A 298 22.05 -4.47 14.55
CA ALA A 298 20.75 -4.24 15.20
C ALA A 298 19.72 -3.65 14.23
N PHE A 299 20.12 -2.69 13.38
CA PHE A 299 19.27 -2.15 12.33
C PHE A 299 18.84 -3.22 11.32
N TYR A 300 19.75 -4.12 10.91
CA TYR A 300 19.40 -5.22 10.02
C TYR A 300 18.40 -6.20 10.65
N ILE A 301 18.59 -6.57 11.91
CA ILE A 301 17.65 -7.45 12.64
C ILE A 301 16.29 -6.76 12.79
N SER A 302 16.27 -5.46 13.12
CA SER A 302 15.05 -4.66 13.20
C SER A 302 14.32 -4.65 11.86
N SER A 303 15.01 -4.45 10.74
CA SER A 303 14.41 -4.45 9.40
C SER A 303 13.80 -5.80 9.03
N VAL A 304 14.43 -6.91 9.40
CA VAL A 304 13.83 -8.26 9.27
C VAL A 304 12.54 -8.37 10.07
N PHE A 305 12.53 -7.90 11.33
CA PHE A 305 11.34 -7.96 12.18
C PHE A 305 10.22 -7.07 11.65
N ILE A 306 10.54 -5.89 11.11
CA ILE A 306 9.57 -4.99 10.46
C ILE A 306 8.96 -5.69 9.24
N GLY A 307 9.77 -6.34 8.40
CA GLY A 307 9.30 -7.12 7.25
C GLY A 307 8.38 -8.28 7.66
N MET A 308 8.76 -9.04 8.69
CA MET A 308 7.93 -10.12 9.23
C MET A 308 6.61 -9.59 9.80
N ALA A 309 6.65 -8.54 10.62
CA ALA A 309 5.47 -7.90 11.21
C ALA A 309 4.51 -7.42 10.10
N THR A 310 5.03 -6.69 9.12
CA THR A 310 4.27 -6.16 7.98
C THR A 310 3.59 -7.29 7.18
N GLY A 311 4.31 -8.38 6.91
CA GLY A 311 3.79 -9.55 6.20
C GLY A 311 2.66 -10.24 6.96
N ILE A 312 2.85 -10.52 8.24
CA ILE A 312 1.88 -11.23 9.08
C ILE A 312 0.64 -10.36 9.31
N ILE A 313 0.81 -9.11 9.75
CA ILE A 313 -0.31 -8.21 10.07
C ILE A 313 -1.14 -7.91 8.82
N GLY A 314 -0.49 -7.56 7.71
CA GLY A 314 -1.19 -7.17 6.49
C GLY A 314 -2.08 -8.28 5.93
N THR A 315 -1.61 -9.54 5.97
CA THR A 315 -2.41 -10.69 5.52
C THR A 315 -3.62 -10.94 6.42
N ARG A 316 -3.47 -10.80 7.72
CA ARG A 316 -4.54 -11.10 8.68
C ARG A 316 -5.60 -10.00 8.73
N PHE A 317 -5.19 -8.74 8.70
CA PHE A 317 -6.16 -7.65 8.61
C PHE A 317 -6.96 -7.69 7.31
N LEU A 318 -6.33 -7.98 6.17
CA LEU A 318 -7.06 -8.18 4.93
C LEU A 318 -8.13 -9.28 5.08
N LEU A 319 -7.76 -10.43 5.67
CA LEU A 319 -8.69 -11.51 5.92
C LEU A 319 -9.84 -11.07 6.86
N PHE A 320 -9.57 -10.26 7.89
CA PHE A 320 -10.58 -9.72 8.78
C PHE A 320 -11.59 -8.83 8.05
N PHE A 321 -11.11 -7.92 7.21
CA PHE A 321 -11.98 -7.08 6.38
C PHE A 321 -12.86 -7.93 5.45
N ILE A 322 -12.30 -8.97 4.81
CA ILE A 322 -13.06 -9.87 3.94
C ILE A 322 -14.10 -10.66 4.74
N LYS A 323 -13.76 -11.20 5.92
CA LYS A 323 -14.68 -11.97 6.77
C LYS A 323 -15.78 -11.10 7.41
N LEU A 324 -15.54 -9.81 7.58
CA LEU A 324 -16.53 -8.86 8.08
C LEU A 324 -17.53 -8.46 7.01
N SER A 325 -17.13 -8.48 5.73
CA SER A 325 -17.94 -8.05 4.60
C SER A 325 -19.00 -9.10 4.20
N ARG A 326 -20.14 -8.63 3.69
CA ARG A 326 -21.11 -9.48 3.01
C ARG A 326 -20.55 -9.89 1.63
N HIS A 327 -21.15 -10.90 1.01
CA HIS A 327 -20.67 -11.45 -0.26
C HIS A 327 -20.52 -10.39 -1.37
N CYS A 328 -21.46 -9.45 -1.47
CA CYS A 328 -21.44 -8.33 -2.43
C CYS A 328 -20.47 -7.20 -2.04
N GLN A 329 -19.99 -7.14 -0.80
CA GLN A 329 -19.14 -6.08 -0.27
C GLN A 329 -17.64 -6.44 -0.24
N ARG A 330 -17.21 -7.55 -0.87
CA ARG A 330 -15.80 -7.97 -0.87
C ARG A 330 -14.87 -6.94 -1.51
N GLY A 331 -15.29 -6.27 -2.58
CA GLY A 331 -14.55 -5.17 -3.17
C GLY A 331 -14.41 -3.99 -2.21
N THR A 332 -15.49 -3.63 -1.50
CA THR A 332 -15.49 -2.56 -0.49
C THR A 332 -14.54 -2.88 0.67
N SER A 333 -14.49 -4.14 1.11
CA SER A 333 -13.56 -4.56 2.17
C SER A 333 -12.09 -4.43 1.75
N GLN A 334 -11.77 -4.80 0.52
CA GLN A 334 -10.43 -4.66 -0.04
C GLN A 334 -10.01 -3.19 -0.13
N SER A 335 -10.91 -2.32 -0.63
CA SER A 335 -10.65 -0.88 -0.69
C SER A 335 -10.44 -0.26 0.69
N SER A 336 -11.26 -0.63 1.68
CA SER A 336 -11.12 -0.14 3.06
C SER A 336 -9.80 -0.57 3.71
N PHE A 337 -9.38 -1.83 3.48
CA PHE A 337 -8.08 -2.31 3.92
C PHE A 337 -6.95 -1.47 3.28
N MET A 338 -6.99 -1.29 1.96
CA MET A 338 -5.98 -0.55 1.21
C MET A 338 -5.91 0.91 1.67
N LEU A 339 -7.06 1.58 1.83
CA LEU A 339 -7.09 2.96 2.31
C LEU A 339 -6.49 3.11 3.69
N SER A 340 -6.83 2.23 4.64
CA SER A 340 -6.24 2.24 5.98
C SER A 340 -4.72 2.01 5.93
N TRP A 341 -4.29 1.06 5.11
CA TRP A 341 -2.88 0.69 4.93
C TRP A 341 -2.05 1.85 4.38
N GLU A 342 -2.45 2.38 3.23
CA GLU A 342 -1.72 3.43 2.52
C GLU A 342 -1.74 4.77 3.27
N THR A 343 -2.90 5.10 3.87
CA THR A 343 -3.01 6.32 4.69
C THR A 343 -2.05 6.28 5.86
N GLY A 344 -2.01 5.15 6.59
CA GLY A 344 -1.11 5.03 7.74
C GLY A 344 0.36 5.09 7.32
N LEU A 345 0.75 4.41 6.24
CA LEU A 345 2.11 4.47 5.71
C LEU A 345 2.51 5.91 5.35
N ALA A 346 1.69 6.61 4.56
CA ALA A 346 1.99 7.96 4.12
C ALA A 346 2.06 8.96 5.30
N LEU A 347 1.13 8.85 6.25
CA LEU A 347 1.15 9.65 7.48
C LEU A 347 2.39 9.35 8.33
N GLY A 348 2.76 8.06 8.45
CA GLY A 348 3.94 7.65 9.22
C GLY A 348 5.24 8.16 8.62
N VAL A 349 5.43 7.99 7.31
CA VAL A 349 6.59 8.53 6.60
C VAL A 349 6.64 10.06 6.71
N GLY A 350 5.50 10.74 6.48
CA GLY A 350 5.44 12.20 6.61
C GLY A 350 5.77 12.66 8.05
N LEU A 351 5.23 11.97 9.05
CA LEU A 351 5.47 12.28 10.46
C LEU A 351 6.94 12.10 10.87
N THR A 352 7.67 11.18 10.24
CA THR A 352 9.11 10.98 10.49
C THR A 352 9.86 12.28 10.25
N TYR A 353 9.74 12.88 9.08
CA TYR A 353 10.47 14.10 8.72
C TYR A 353 10.00 15.33 9.52
N VAL A 354 8.69 15.43 9.81
CA VAL A 354 8.18 16.52 10.67
C VAL A 354 8.72 16.40 12.08
N LEU A 355 8.77 15.21 12.65
CA LEU A 355 9.34 15.00 13.99
C LEU A 355 10.86 15.18 13.99
N GLU A 356 11.54 14.82 12.92
CA GLU A 356 12.99 15.02 12.80
C GLU A 356 13.37 16.51 12.85
N ASP A 357 12.55 17.37 12.28
CA ASP A 357 12.76 18.82 12.29
C ASP A 357 12.58 19.44 13.70
N TYR A 358 11.52 19.04 14.40
CA TYR A 358 11.17 19.68 15.68
C TYR A 358 11.65 18.90 16.91
N LEU A 359 11.53 17.58 16.89
CA LEU A 359 11.67 16.71 18.08
C LEU A 359 12.27 15.34 17.70
N PRO A 360 13.52 15.27 17.18
CA PRO A 360 14.11 14.03 16.68
C PRO A 360 14.14 12.90 17.70
N GLN A 361 14.23 13.25 18.99
CA GLN A 361 14.25 12.28 20.09
C GLN A 361 12.92 11.53 20.26
N LEU A 362 11.80 12.10 19.77
CA LEU A 362 10.47 11.52 19.93
C LEU A 362 10.07 10.59 18.77
N ILE A 363 10.81 10.51 17.67
CA ILE A 363 10.42 9.71 16.50
C ILE A 363 10.18 8.24 16.90
N ASN A 364 11.20 7.60 17.46
CA ASN A 364 11.10 6.19 17.87
C ASN A 364 10.09 6.00 19.02
N ILE A 365 10.00 6.96 19.94
CA ILE A 365 9.03 6.92 21.06
C ILE A 365 7.60 6.99 20.50
N THR A 366 7.35 7.87 19.52
CA THR A 366 6.04 7.99 18.86
C THR A 366 5.67 6.69 18.13
N ALA A 367 6.59 6.11 17.36
CA ALA A 367 6.37 4.84 16.68
C ALA A 367 6.06 3.72 17.69
N LEU A 368 6.84 3.63 18.77
CA LEU A 368 6.63 2.64 19.82
C LEU A 368 5.29 2.82 20.52
N ALA A 369 4.93 4.08 20.87
CA ALA A 369 3.64 4.39 21.49
C ALA A 369 2.47 3.98 20.59
N LEU A 370 2.51 4.30 19.28
CA LEU A 370 1.51 3.88 18.31
C LEU A 370 1.40 2.35 18.21
N ALA A 371 2.52 1.64 18.14
CA ALA A 371 2.54 0.18 18.08
C ALA A 371 1.97 -0.47 19.35
N VAL A 372 2.31 0.07 20.54
CA VAL A 372 1.78 -0.43 21.83
C VAL A 372 0.29 -0.12 21.96
N ILE A 373 -0.15 1.09 21.60
CA ILE A 373 -1.57 1.45 21.61
C ILE A 373 -2.35 0.54 20.66
N ALA A 374 -1.83 0.27 19.47
CA ALA A 374 -2.45 -0.62 18.50
C ALA A 374 -2.53 -2.08 19.02
N LEU A 375 -1.48 -2.56 19.70
CA LEU A 375 -1.47 -3.87 20.35
C LEU A 375 -2.53 -3.98 21.46
N LEU A 376 -2.61 -2.96 22.31
CA LEU A 376 -3.63 -2.89 23.37
C LEU A 376 -5.05 -2.82 22.79
N MET A 377 -5.25 -1.93 21.81
CA MET A 377 -6.53 -1.81 21.10
C MET A 377 -6.94 -3.12 20.43
N TYR A 378 -5.99 -3.82 19.80
CA TYR A 378 -6.27 -5.12 19.19
C TYR A 378 -6.72 -6.16 20.21
N ASN A 379 -5.99 -6.30 21.32
CA ASN A 379 -6.25 -7.30 22.34
C ASN A 379 -7.56 -7.03 23.14
N LEU A 380 -7.81 -5.79 23.49
CA LEU A 380 -8.90 -5.41 24.38
C LEU A 380 -10.22 -5.18 23.62
N LEU A 381 -10.13 -4.60 22.40
CA LEU A 381 -11.31 -4.15 21.67
C LEU A 381 -11.47 -4.87 20.32
N THR A 382 -10.49 -4.78 19.43
CA THR A 382 -10.65 -5.14 18.01
C THR A 382 -10.93 -6.62 17.82
N HIS A 383 -10.17 -7.50 18.50
CA HIS A 383 -10.35 -8.95 18.34
C HIS A 383 -11.70 -9.43 18.83
N SER A 384 -12.12 -9.04 20.03
CA SER A 384 -13.41 -9.43 20.63
C SER A 384 -14.58 -8.87 19.85
N TRP A 385 -14.45 -7.63 19.35
CA TRP A 385 -15.43 -7.02 18.48
C TRP A 385 -15.56 -7.77 17.14
N PHE A 386 -14.41 -8.08 16.50
CA PHE A 386 -14.39 -8.84 15.24
C PHE A 386 -15.07 -10.21 15.37
N LEU A 387 -14.81 -10.97 16.44
CA LEU A 387 -15.43 -12.28 16.66
C LEU A 387 -16.94 -12.20 16.76
N ARG A 388 -17.49 -11.11 17.31
CA ARG A 388 -18.95 -10.89 17.44
C ARG A 388 -19.62 -10.45 16.14
N HIS A 389 -18.88 -9.80 15.23
CA HIS A 389 -19.44 -9.18 14.02
C HIS A 389 -19.04 -9.88 12.72
N LYS A 390 -18.12 -10.85 12.75
CA LYS A 390 -17.73 -11.61 11.55
C LYS A 390 -18.94 -12.35 10.97
N ASN A 391 -19.11 -12.28 9.65
CA ASN A 391 -20.21 -12.92 8.95
C ASN A 391 -20.00 -14.43 8.69
N ARG A 392 -18.78 -14.98 8.84
CA ARG A 392 -18.43 -16.41 8.71
C ARG A 392 -17.13 -16.76 9.43
#